data_4fb94810a7b2ab7e4a51c06968f76277
#
_entry.id   4fb94810a7b2ab7e4a51c06968f76277
#
_cell.length_a   1.000
_cell.length_b   1.000
_cell.length_c   1.000
_cell.angle_alpha   90.00
_cell.angle_beta   90.00
_cell.angle_gamma   90.00
#
_symmetry.space_group_name_H-M   'P 1'
#
loop_
_entity.id
_entity.type
_entity.pdbx_description
1 polymer ?
#
loop_
_entity_poly.entity_id
_entity_poly.type
_entity_poly.pdbx_seq_one_letter_code
_entity_poly.pdbx_strand_id
1 'polypeptide(L)'
;MKLSNAEKALLQRNGINQDIYRYRIRTGWTEQQAKFLDNTFRMHDGEIFKVFKTKFDKFYMTPTQFFLMRAKNLNYNVVQRRLEHGHTMQESVKTPYGQLNVDVFYSDELKEVEDKTKKRKASIEYAQLLFGQMMKNFISKEEYKKCVKSN
;
A
#
# COMPACT_ATOMS: atom_id res chain seq x y z
N MET A 1 -1.17 -15.64 -31.60
CA MET A 1 -2.10 -15.94 -30.48
C MET A 1 -3.01 -14.74 -30.28
N LYS A 2 -4.32 -14.92 -30.47
CA LYS A 2 -5.30 -13.84 -30.25
C LYS A 2 -5.84 -13.99 -28.81
N LEU A 3 -5.62 -12.99 -27.99
CA LEU A 3 -6.19 -12.92 -26.64
C LEU A 3 -7.68 -12.56 -26.71
N SER A 4 -8.50 -13.23 -25.91
CA SER A 4 -9.90 -12.87 -25.70
C SER A 4 -10.02 -11.53 -24.97
N ASN A 5 -11.19 -10.91 -25.01
CA ASN A 5 -11.42 -9.65 -24.27
C ASN A 5 -11.30 -9.83 -22.76
N ALA A 6 -11.70 -10.98 -22.23
CA ALA A 6 -11.54 -11.31 -20.82
C ALA A 6 -10.05 -11.43 -20.42
N GLU A 7 -9.23 -12.04 -21.25
CA GLU A 7 -7.79 -12.13 -21.01
C GLU A 7 -7.09 -10.78 -21.09
N LYS A 8 -7.49 -9.92 -22.02
CA LYS A 8 -6.97 -8.54 -22.11
C LYS A 8 -7.31 -7.74 -20.86
N ALA A 9 -8.53 -7.85 -20.37
CA ALA A 9 -8.97 -7.19 -19.13
C ALA A 9 -8.18 -7.70 -17.91
N LEU A 10 -7.93 -9.02 -17.83
CA LEU A 10 -7.13 -9.62 -16.78
C LEU A 10 -5.68 -9.10 -16.79
N LEU A 11 -5.04 -9.06 -17.96
CA LEU A 11 -3.69 -8.53 -18.12
C LEU A 11 -3.63 -7.06 -17.67
N GLN A 12 -4.58 -6.24 -18.12
CA GLN A 12 -4.65 -4.83 -17.75
C GLN A 12 -4.81 -4.63 -16.23
N ARG A 13 -5.65 -5.45 -15.58
CA ARG A 13 -5.84 -5.45 -14.13
C ARG A 13 -4.55 -5.77 -13.37
N ASN A 14 -3.70 -6.62 -13.93
CA ASN A 14 -2.41 -7.02 -13.36
C ASN A 14 -1.25 -6.09 -13.80
N GLY A 15 -1.54 -5.00 -14.51
CA GLY A 15 -0.51 -4.05 -15.01
C GLY A 15 0.37 -4.62 -16.12
N ILE A 16 -0.12 -5.64 -16.85
CA ILE A 16 0.62 -6.33 -17.91
C ILE A 16 0.02 -5.93 -19.27
N ASN A 17 0.83 -5.32 -20.13
CA ASN A 17 0.41 -5.09 -21.51
C ASN A 17 0.61 -6.34 -22.40
N GLN A 18 0.02 -6.33 -23.60
CA GLN A 18 0.09 -7.48 -24.51
C GLN A 18 1.52 -7.79 -24.97
N ASP A 19 2.38 -6.79 -25.07
CA ASP A 19 3.77 -6.97 -25.52
C ASP A 19 4.61 -7.62 -24.42
N ILE A 20 4.42 -7.22 -23.17
CA ILE A 20 5.03 -7.88 -22.00
C ILE A 20 4.56 -9.32 -21.92
N TYR A 21 3.27 -9.58 -22.10
CA TYR A 21 2.73 -10.94 -22.11
C TYR A 21 3.36 -11.80 -23.20
N ARG A 22 3.40 -11.33 -24.45
CA ARG A 22 4.02 -12.04 -25.56
C ARG A 22 5.51 -12.28 -25.35
N TYR A 23 6.22 -11.29 -24.79
CA TYR A 23 7.63 -11.43 -24.44
C TYR A 23 7.84 -12.53 -23.41
N ARG A 24 7.04 -12.56 -22.33
CA ARG A 24 7.09 -13.58 -21.29
C ARG A 24 6.89 -14.99 -21.85
N ILE A 25 5.88 -15.19 -22.68
CA ILE A 25 5.64 -16.50 -23.33
C ILE A 25 6.84 -16.91 -24.20
N ARG A 26 7.40 -16.01 -24.97
CA ARG A 26 8.58 -16.31 -25.80
C ARG A 26 9.83 -16.65 -24.99
N THR A 27 9.95 -16.10 -23.80
CA THR A 27 11.10 -16.33 -22.91
C THR A 27 10.92 -17.50 -21.95
N GLY A 28 9.86 -18.30 -22.10
CA GLY A 28 9.68 -19.56 -21.37
C GLY A 28 8.85 -19.46 -20.08
N TRP A 29 8.15 -18.34 -19.86
CA TRP A 29 7.18 -18.26 -18.76
C TRP A 29 5.99 -19.16 -19.07
N THR A 30 5.44 -19.80 -18.01
CA THR A 30 4.16 -20.47 -18.16
C THR A 30 3.05 -19.43 -18.40
N GLU A 31 1.98 -19.87 -19.03
CA GLU A 31 0.83 -18.99 -19.30
C GLU A 31 0.25 -18.35 -18.02
N GLN A 32 0.18 -19.12 -16.94
CA GLN A 32 -0.25 -18.66 -15.63
C GLN A 32 0.70 -17.60 -15.08
N GLN A 33 2.00 -17.82 -15.10
CA GLN A 33 3.00 -16.85 -14.66
C GLN A 33 2.93 -15.56 -15.50
N ALA A 34 2.81 -15.71 -16.81
CA ALA A 34 2.75 -14.56 -17.72
C ALA A 34 1.51 -13.68 -17.52
N LYS A 35 0.37 -14.25 -17.11
CA LYS A 35 -0.89 -13.53 -16.87
C LYS A 35 -1.04 -12.97 -15.47
N PHE A 36 -0.55 -13.65 -14.45
CA PHE A 36 -0.86 -13.33 -13.05
C PHE A 36 0.28 -12.66 -12.28
N LEU A 37 1.54 -12.87 -12.66
CA LEU A 37 2.66 -12.16 -12.04
C LEU A 37 2.71 -10.73 -12.57
N ASP A 38 2.79 -9.76 -11.67
CA ASP A 38 2.88 -8.36 -12.06
C ASP A 38 4.19 -8.01 -12.82
N ASN A 39 4.31 -6.79 -13.27
CA ASN A 39 5.46 -6.33 -14.06
C ASN A 39 6.76 -6.17 -13.25
N THR A 40 6.76 -6.44 -11.96
CA THR A 40 7.97 -6.36 -11.12
C THR A 40 8.77 -7.66 -11.12
N PHE A 41 8.16 -8.78 -11.54
CA PHE A 41 8.89 -10.03 -11.74
C PHE A 41 9.79 -9.99 -12.97
N ARG A 42 10.96 -10.58 -12.83
CA ARG A 42 11.97 -10.70 -13.89
C ARG A 42 12.45 -12.13 -14.01
N MET A 43 12.87 -12.51 -15.21
CA MET A 43 13.57 -13.78 -15.44
C MET A 43 15.07 -13.49 -15.50
N HIS A 44 15.85 -14.26 -14.77
CA HIS A 44 17.30 -14.26 -14.79
C HIS A 44 17.79 -15.72 -14.70
N ASP A 45 18.65 -16.12 -15.62
CA ASP A 45 19.21 -17.47 -15.68
C ASP A 45 18.15 -18.61 -15.66
N GLY A 46 16.99 -18.38 -16.30
CA GLY A 46 15.89 -19.35 -16.35
C GLY A 46 15.00 -19.36 -15.10
N GLU A 47 15.31 -18.59 -14.08
CA GLU A 47 14.50 -18.45 -12.88
C GLU A 47 13.73 -17.13 -12.87
N ILE A 48 12.48 -17.20 -12.39
CA ILE A 48 11.59 -16.03 -12.29
C ILE A 48 11.50 -15.61 -10.84
N PHE A 49 11.79 -14.36 -10.56
CA PHE A 49 11.70 -13.80 -9.21
C PHE A 49 11.44 -12.30 -9.19
N LYS A 50 10.96 -11.83 -8.04
CA LYS A 50 10.90 -10.42 -7.66
C LYS A 50 11.92 -10.15 -6.58
N VAL A 51 12.64 -9.05 -6.69
CA VAL A 51 13.64 -8.64 -5.70
C VAL A 51 13.02 -7.69 -4.67
N PHE A 52 13.21 -8.01 -3.40
CA PHE A 52 12.97 -7.13 -2.27
C PHE A 52 14.32 -6.65 -1.73
N LYS A 53 14.48 -5.34 -1.59
CA LYS A 53 15.70 -4.75 -1.01
C LYS A 53 15.37 -4.23 0.38
N THR A 54 16.11 -4.70 1.36
CA THR A 54 16.12 -4.15 2.71
C THR A 54 17.36 -3.31 2.93
N LYS A 55 17.48 -2.68 4.08
CA LYS A 55 18.65 -1.91 4.46
C LYS A 55 19.94 -2.75 4.48
N PHE A 56 19.83 -4.04 4.77
CA PHE A 56 20.98 -4.92 5.00
C PHE A 56 21.17 -5.99 3.92
N ASP A 57 20.09 -6.39 3.23
CA ASP A 57 20.13 -7.55 2.33
C ASP A 57 19.10 -7.45 1.18
N LYS A 58 19.24 -8.38 0.22
CA LYS A 58 18.30 -8.58 -0.88
C LYS A 58 17.62 -9.93 -0.73
N PHE A 59 16.31 -9.95 -0.90
CA PHE A 59 15.51 -11.16 -0.84
C PHE A 59 14.82 -11.39 -2.19
N TYR A 60 14.64 -12.65 -2.54
CA TYR A 60 14.06 -13.06 -3.81
C TYR A 60 12.76 -13.81 -3.56
N MET A 61 11.67 -13.32 -4.14
CA MET A 61 10.37 -13.97 -4.07
C MET A 61 10.14 -14.76 -5.35
N THR A 62 9.90 -16.06 -5.22
CA THR A 62 9.53 -16.94 -6.33
C THR A 62 8.05 -16.79 -6.71
N PRO A 63 7.62 -17.24 -7.91
CA PRO A 63 6.21 -17.28 -8.28
C PRO A 63 5.33 -18.03 -7.28
N THR A 64 5.80 -19.16 -6.75
CA THR A 64 5.09 -19.97 -5.75
C THR A 64 4.86 -19.17 -4.47
N GLN A 65 5.87 -18.45 -3.99
CA GLN A 65 5.76 -17.58 -2.81
C GLN A 65 4.81 -16.40 -3.06
N PHE A 66 4.79 -15.84 -4.26
CA PHE A 66 3.82 -14.81 -4.63
C PHE A 66 2.38 -15.31 -4.56
N PHE A 67 2.09 -16.47 -5.14
CA PHE A 67 0.74 -17.04 -5.08
C PHE A 67 0.33 -17.40 -3.65
N LEU A 68 1.27 -17.88 -2.82
CA LEU A 68 1.02 -18.13 -1.40
C LEU A 68 0.71 -16.83 -0.64
N MET A 69 1.48 -15.78 -0.88
CA MET A 69 1.24 -14.44 -0.33
C MET A 69 -0.18 -13.95 -0.67
N ARG A 70 -0.58 -14.08 -1.94
CA ARG A 70 -1.92 -13.68 -2.40
C ARG A 70 -3.02 -14.54 -1.77
N ALA A 71 -2.82 -15.85 -1.64
CA ALA A 71 -3.77 -16.75 -0.97
C ALA A 71 -3.98 -16.40 0.51
N LYS A 72 -2.98 -15.80 1.16
CA LYS A 72 -3.05 -15.29 2.55
C LYS A 72 -3.55 -13.85 2.66
N ASN A 73 -3.96 -13.23 1.56
CA ASN A 73 -4.36 -11.82 1.49
C ASN A 73 -3.28 -10.84 1.99
N LEU A 74 -2.01 -11.19 1.83
CA LEU A 74 -0.88 -10.34 2.14
C LEU A 74 -0.53 -9.45 0.93
N ASN A 75 0.07 -8.30 1.20
CA ASN A 75 0.59 -7.40 0.16
C ASN A 75 2.12 -7.25 0.28
N TYR A 76 2.73 -6.61 -0.71
CA TYR A 76 4.18 -6.42 -0.74
C TYR A 76 4.71 -5.60 0.45
N ASN A 77 3.95 -4.63 0.93
CA ASN A 77 4.38 -3.78 2.05
C ASN A 77 4.50 -4.58 3.35
N VAL A 78 3.57 -5.51 3.60
CA VAL A 78 3.64 -6.42 4.74
C VAL A 78 4.86 -7.33 4.63
N VAL A 79 5.10 -7.91 3.46
CA VAL A 79 6.27 -8.76 3.22
C VAL A 79 7.57 -7.97 3.39
N GLN A 80 7.68 -6.79 2.78
CA GLN A 80 8.84 -5.90 2.90
C GLN A 80 9.17 -5.61 4.36
N ARG A 81 8.17 -5.23 5.16
CA ARG A 81 8.34 -4.92 6.57
C ARG A 81 8.81 -6.13 7.39
N ARG A 82 8.22 -7.31 7.14
CA ARG A 82 8.63 -8.55 7.81
C ARG A 82 10.11 -8.88 7.52
N LEU A 83 10.54 -8.73 6.26
CA LEU A 83 11.94 -8.90 5.87
C LEU A 83 12.87 -7.88 6.54
N GLU A 84 12.45 -6.63 6.66
CA GLU A 84 13.20 -5.57 7.35
C GLU A 84 13.39 -5.84 8.85
N HIS A 85 12.47 -6.59 9.46
CA HIS A 85 12.54 -7.01 10.86
C HIS A 85 13.19 -8.39 11.05
N GLY A 86 13.83 -8.93 10.02
CA GLY A 86 14.66 -10.14 10.12
C GLY A 86 13.93 -11.46 9.89
N HIS A 87 12.66 -11.44 9.44
CA HIS A 87 11.97 -12.65 9.02
C HIS A 87 12.48 -13.15 7.68
N THR A 88 12.43 -14.46 7.45
CA THR A 88 12.75 -15.05 6.16
C THR A 88 11.64 -14.79 5.14
N MET A 89 11.94 -14.91 3.85
CA MET A 89 10.91 -14.80 2.80
C MET A 89 9.81 -15.84 3.00
N GLN A 90 10.18 -17.06 3.35
CA GLN A 90 9.22 -18.15 3.60
C GLN A 90 8.24 -17.82 4.74
N GLU A 91 8.74 -17.36 5.88
CA GLU A 91 7.90 -16.95 7.02
C GLU A 91 7.03 -15.75 6.64
N SER A 92 7.61 -14.79 5.92
CA SER A 92 6.94 -13.54 5.53
C SER A 92 5.72 -13.78 4.63
N VAL A 93 5.74 -14.79 3.77
CA VAL A 93 4.64 -15.11 2.85
C VAL A 93 3.69 -16.19 3.37
N LYS A 94 4.15 -17.07 4.26
CA LYS A 94 3.38 -18.20 4.79
C LYS A 94 2.49 -17.81 5.97
N THR A 95 2.95 -16.88 6.80
CA THR A 95 2.27 -16.50 8.05
C THR A 95 1.16 -15.48 7.76
N PRO A 96 -0.11 -15.75 8.15
CA PRO A 96 -1.20 -14.80 8.02
C PRO A 96 -0.91 -13.46 8.69
N TYR A 97 -1.58 -12.39 8.24
CA TYR A 97 -1.44 -11.06 8.83
C TYR A 97 -1.89 -11.05 10.30
N GLY A 98 -1.17 -10.34 11.14
CA GLY A 98 -1.45 -10.21 12.57
C GLY A 98 -0.85 -11.31 13.45
N GLN A 99 -0.20 -12.33 12.88
CA GLN A 99 0.42 -13.43 13.66
C GLN A 99 1.90 -13.19 13.97
N LEU A 100 2.57 -12.27 13.26
CA LEU A 100 3.93 -11.86 13.59
C LEU A 100 3.91 -10.57 14.40
N ASN A 101 4.82 -10.44 15.36
CA ASN A 101 4.92 -9.27 16.24
C ASN A 101 5.04 -7.95 15.46
N VAL A 102 5.75 -7.96 14.33
CA VAL A 102 5.90 -6.79 13.46
C VAL A 102 4.58 -6.28 12.88
N ASP A 103 3.62 -7.16 12.64
CA ASP A 103 2.29 -6.79 12.12
C ASP A 103 1.47 -6.05 13.20
N VAL A 104 1.60 -6.46 14.46
CA VAL A 104 0.91 -5.85 15.61
C VAL A 104 1.44 -4.44 15.87
N PHE A 105 2.75 -4.25 15.88
CA PHE A 105 3.37 -2.93 16.06
C PHE A 105 2.93 -1.93 14.99
N TYR A 106 2.79 -2.38 13.75
CA TYR A 106 2.33 -1.51 12.67
C TYR A 106 0.88 -1.04 12.85
N SER A 107 -0.01 -1.92 13.27
CA SER A 107 -1.40 -1.55 13.54
C SER A 107 -1.53 -0.56 14.70
N ASP A 108 -0.68 -0.68 15.72
CA ASP A 108 -0.67 0.24 16.86
C ASP A 108 -0.10 1.61 16.50
N GLU A 109 0.98 1.67 15.72
CA GLU A 109 1.53 2.93 15.19
C GLU A 109 0.50 3.68 14.32
N LEU A 110 -0.24 2.98 13.47
CA LEU A 110 -1.31 3.61 12.67
C LEU A 110 -2.43 4.17 13.53
N LYS A 111 -2.86 3.44 14.56
CA LYS A 111 -3.87 3.93 15.52
C LYS A 111 -3.39 5.17 16.25
N GLU A 112 -2.13 5.20 16.71
CA GLU A 112 -1.56 6.39 17.36
C GLU A 112 -1.53 7.61 16.44
N VAL A 113 -1.19 7.43 15.15
CA VAL A 113 -1.20 8.52 14.17
C VAL A 113 -2.62 9.03 13.92
N GLU A 114 -3.61 8.13 13.80
CA GLU A 114 -5.02 8.49 13.65
C GLU A 114 -5.54 9.25 14.88
N ASP A 115 -5.21 8.80 16.09
CA ASP A 115 -5.63 9.43 17.33
C ASP A 115 -4.98 10.82 17.51
N LYS A 116 -3.70 10.96 17.18
CA LYS A 116 -3.02 12.26 17.17
C LYS A 116 -3.65 13.23 16.17
N THR A 117 -4.05 12.75 15.00
CA THR A 117 -4.71 13.55 13.97
C THR A 117 -6.11 14.00 14.41
N LYS A 118 -6.90 13.13 15.04
CA LYS A 118 -8.22 13.45 15.60
C LYS A 118 -8.11 14.51 16.71
N LYS A 119 -7.17 14.34 17.65
CA LYS A 119 -6.90 15.31 18.72
C LYS A 119 -6.49 16.67 18.16
N ARG A 120 -5.65 16.72 17.13
CA ARG A 120 -5.22 17.96 16.49
C ARG A 120 -6.39 18.70 15.82
N LYS A 121 -7.28 18.00 15.12
CA LYS A 121 -8.48 18.58 14.50
C LYS A 121 -9.41 19.17 15.57
N ALA A 122 -9.71 18.43 16.63
CA ALA A 122 -10.54 18.88 17.73
C ALA A 122 -9.95 20.14 18.42
N SER A 123 -8.61 20.20 18.59
CA SER A 123 -7.93 21.37 19.16
C SER A 123 -8.03 22.60 18.27
N ILE A 124 -7.95 22.44 16.95
CA ILE A 124 -8.12 23.54 15.98
C ILE A 124 -9.56 24.07 16.01
N GLU A 125 -10.55 23.18 16.01
CA GLU A 125 -11.97 23.57 16.11
C GLU A 125 -12.28 24.32 17.39
N TYR A 126 -11.73 23.87 18.53
CA TYR A 126 -11.88 24.54 19.80
C TYR A 126 -11.22 25.92 19.80
N ALA A 127 -10.03 26.05 19.23
CA ALA A 127 -9.34 27.34 19.10
C ALA A 127 -10.13 28.33 18.22
N GLN A 128 -10.74 27.86 17.13
CA GLN A 128 -11.60 28.69 16.28
C GLN A 128 -12.85 29.18 17.01
N LEU A 129 -13.45 28.31 17.84
CA LEU A 129 -14.62 28.63 18.65
C LEU A 129 -14.30 29.72 19.71
N LEU A 130 -13.16 29.58 20.41
CA LEU A 130 -12.67 30.56 21.37
C LEU A 130 -12.37 31.90 20.70
N PHE A 131 -11.71 31.89 19.54
CA PHE A 131 -11.44 33.12 18.80
C PHE A 131 -12.72 33.83 18.39
N GLY A 132 -13.72 33.09 17.90
CA GLY A 132 -15.04 33.65 17.57
C GLY A 132 -15.75 34.28 18.79
N GLN A 133 -15.66 33.63 19.96
CA GLN A 133 -16.22 34.17 21.21
C GLN A 133 -15.48 35.46 21.69
N MET A 134 -14.15 35.46 21.62
CA MET A 134 -13.34 36.63 21.94
C MET A 134 -13.70 37.81 21.02
N MET A 135 -13.82 37.61 19.73
CA MET A 135 -14.20 38.66 18.78
C MET A 135 -15.58 39.23 19.06
N LYS A 136 -16.54 38.40 19.46
CA LYS A 136 -17.88 38.87 19.89
C LYS A 136 -17.87 39.76 21.12
N ASN A 137 -16.91 39.55 22.03
CA ASN A 137 -16.80 40.34 23.26
C ASN A 137 -16.06 41.66 23.05
N PHE A 138 -15.17 41.78 22.07
CA PHE A 138 -14.36 42.96 21.81
C PHE A 138 -14.92 43.91 20.73
N ILE A 139 -15.83 43.42 19.87
CA ILE A 139 -16.42 44.20 18.78
C ILE A 139 -17.90 44.41 19.06
N SER A 140 -18.41 45.66 18.87
CA SER A 140 -19.84 45.93 18.96
C SER A 140 -20.64 45.09 17.98
N LYS A 141 -21.90 44.80 18.29
CA LYS A 141 -22.76 43.99 17.41
C LYS A 141 -22.82 44.50 15.95
N GLU A 142 -22.67 45.82 15.77
CA GLU A 142 -22.68 46.43 14.43
C GLU A 142 -21.34 46.24 13.69
N GLU A 143 -20.22 46.36 14.38
CA GLU A 143 -18.90 46.14 13.82
C GLU A 143 -18.69 44.66 13.49
N TYR A 144 -19.18 43.75 14.33
CA TYR A 144 -19.15 42.32 14.06
C TYR A 144 -19.98 41.95 12.80
N LYS A 145 -21.17 42.55 12.64
CA LYS A 145 -21.99 42.37 11.43
C LYS A 145 -21.31 42.90 10.19
N LYS A 146 -20.53 43.95 10.24
CA LYS A 146 -19.73 44.47 9.13
C LYS A 146 -18.60 43.53 8.77
N CYS A 147 -17.88 42.98 9.74
CA CYS A 147 -16.81 41.98 9.50
C CYS A 147 -17.30 40.69 8.87
N VAL A 148 -18.48 40.20 9.25
CA VAL A 148 -19.08 38.95 8.69
C VAL A 148 -19.67 39.16 7.29
N LYS A 149 -20.14 40.40 6.98
CA LYS A 149 -20.70 40.72 5.65
C LYS A 149 -19.65 41.04 4.58
N SER A 150 -18.39 41.25 4.95
CA SER A 150 -17.28 41.55 4.01
C SER A 150 -16.50 40.30 3.56
N ASN A 151 -16.87 39.13 3.99
CA ASN A 151 -16.43 37.83 3.49
C ASN A 151 -17.57 37.13 2.74
#